data_017e327f007eba78dab8a5629dc2e38d
#
_entry.id   017e327f007eba78dab8a5629dc2e38d
#
_cell.length_a   1.000
_cell.length_b   1.000
_cell.length_c   1.000
_cell.angle_alpha   90.00
_cell.angle_beta   90.00
_cell.angle_gamma   90.00
#
_symmetry.space_group_name_H-M   'P 1'
#
loop_
_entity.id
_entity.type
_entity.pdbx_description
1 polymer ?
#
loop_
_entity_poly.entity_id
_entity_poly.type
_entity_poly.pdbx_seq_one_letter_code
_entity_poly.pdbx_strand_id
1 'polypeptide(L)'
;LCIDHGGYTNLCRIITQGRRASEKGTYRLTREDVAGRGDGLAALWLPHLTTADDDAIRWARSVFPERVHLAVELHRGAQDAERLAALLALADTHHLMPVACGDVHMHVRSRRALQDTLTAIRLNTTVADAGHALHPNGERHLRRIEDLAEIYPRALLEASLRIAGQCPFTLKDLNYQ
;
A
#
# COMPACT_ATOMS: atom_id res chain seq x y z
N LEU A 1 -2.44 -8.15 1.69
CA LEU A 1 -3.75 -8.37 2.30
C LEU A 1 -3.92 -9.85 2.59
N CYS A 2 -4.55 -10.20 3.72
CA CYS A 2 -4.83 -11.59 4.07
C CYS A 2 -6.19 -12.01 3.50
N ILE A 3 -6.19 -13.09 2.74
CA ILE A 3 -7.42 -13.69 2.20
C ILE A 3 -8.02 -14.65 3.22
N ASP A 4 -7.16 -15.44 3.89
CA ASP A 4 -7.56 -16.47 4.84
C ASP A 4 -6.59 -16.55 6.03
N HIS A 5 -6.85 -17.49 6.94
CA HIS A 5 -6.01 -17.74 8.12
C HIS A 5 -4.58 -18.17 7.75
N GLY A 6 -4.40 -18.94 6.66
CA GLY A 6 -3.08 -19.34 6.15
C GLY A 6 -2.29 -18.13 5.69
N GLY A 7 -2.94 -17.22 4.95
CA GLY A 7 -2.36 -15.93 4.54
C GLY A 7 -1.96 -15.06 5.73
N TYR A 8 -2.79 -14.98 6.76
CA TYR A 8 -2.42 -14.27 8.00
C TYR A 8 -1.17 -14.86 8.65
N THR A 9 -1.10 -16.19 8.75
CA THR A 9 0.07 -16.89 9.28
C THR A 9 1.32 -16.59 8.43
N ASN A 10 1.21 -16.63 7.11
CA ASN A 10 2.30 -16.32 6.19
C ASN A 10 2.75 -14.86 6.32
N LEU A 11 1.82 -13.91 6.43
CA LEU A 11 2.15 -12.49 6.65
C LEU A 11 2.89 -12.29 7.97
N CYS A 12 2.45 -12.91 9.07
CA CYS A 12 3.14 -12.87 10.36
C CYS A 12 4.57 -13.42 10.27
N ARG A 13 4.78 -14.52 9.53
CA ARG A 13 6.11 -15.11 9.28
C ARG A 13 7.00 -14.17 8.48
N ILE A 14 6.49 -13.55 7.40
CA ILE A 14 7.21 -12.57 6.60
C ILE A 14 7.66 -11.38 7.46
N ILE A 15 6.74 -10.79 8.24
CA ILE A 15 7.04 -9.67 9.14
C ILE A 15 8.10 -10.07 10.18
N THR A 16 7.95 -11.24 10.80
CA THR A 16 8.90 -11.75 11.78
C THR A 16 10.27 -11.96 11.18
N GLN A 17 10.35 -12.54 9.98
CA GLN A 17 11.60 -12.73 9.24
C GLN A 17 12.31 -11.40 9.01
N GLY A 18 11.61 -10.39 8.48
CA GLY A 18 12.20 -9.07 8.20
C GLY A 18 12.68 -8.34 9.46
N ARG A 19 11.95 -8.49 10.58
CA ARG A 19 12.35 -7.91 11.88
C ARG A 19 13.55 -8.62 12.49
N ARG A 20 13.63 -9.94 12.40
CA ARG A 20 14.75 -10.75 12.94
C ARG A 20 16.01 -10.67 12.10
N ALA A 21 15.90 -10.32 10.82
CA ALA A 21 17.03 -10.16 9.90
C ALA A 21 17.72 -8.79 10.00
N SER A 22 17.30 -7.92 10.94
CA SER A 22 17.77 -6.55 11.07
C SER A 22 17.91 -6.11 12.54
N GLU A 23 18.66 -5.04 12.76
CA GLU A 23 18.79 -4.42 14.08
C GLU A 23 17.45 -3.86 14.58
N LYS A 24 17.34 -3.68 15.91
CA LYS A 24 16.15 -3.10 16.54
C LYS A 24 15.81 -1.73 15.93
N GLY A 25 14.57 -1.59 15.48
CA GLY A 25 14.08 -0.35 14.83
C GLY A 25 14.22 -0.33 13.32
N THR A 26 14.91 -1.28 12.72
CA THR A 26 15.04 -1.44 11.27
C THR A 26 14.27 -2.64 10.75
N TYR A 27 14.26 -2.84 9.43
CA TYR A 27 13.55 -3.91 8.77
C TYR A 27 14.28 -4.29 7.47
N ARG A 28 14.55 -5.58 7.27
CA ARG A 28 15.14 -6.09 6.04
C ARG A 28 14.39 -7.32 5.57
N LEU A 29 13.90 -7.26 4.34
CA LEU A 29 13.20 -8.34 3.68
C LEU A 29 13.66 -8.41 2.23
N THR A 30 13.96 -9.61 1.74
CA THR A 30 14.33 -9.87 0.35
C THR A 30 13.16 -10.52 -0.39
N ARG A 31 13.28 -10.62 -1.73
CA ARG A 31 12.30 -11.35 -2.55
C ARG A 31 12.24 -12.84 -2.17
N GLU A 32 13.39 -13.44 -1.82
CA GLU A 32 13.50 -14.83 -1.38
C GLU A 32 12.77 -15.08 -0.06
N ASP A 33 12.79 -14.12 0.86
CA ASP A 33 12.08 -14.23 2.14
C ASP A 33 10.55 -14.29 1.95
N VAL A 34 10.04 -13.67 0.89
CA VAL A 34 8.61 -13.63 0.54
C VAL A 34 8.22 -14.81 -0.36
N ALA A 35 9.15 -15.27 -1.20
CA ALA A 35 8.92 -16.41 -2.08
C ALA A 35 8.53 -17.66 -1.27
N GLY A 36 7.51 -18.38 -1.71
CA GLY A 36 6.97 -19.54 -0.99
C GLY A 36 6.05 -19.21 0.20
N ARG A 37 5.75 -17.91 0.44
CA ARG A 37 4.80 -17.46 1.48
C ARG A 37 3.65 -16.60 0.91
N GLY A 38 3.43 -16.65 -0.40
CA GLY A 38 2.38 -15.88 -1.07
C GLY A 38 0.97 -16.46 -0.93
N ASP A 39 0.85 -17.73 -0.50
CA ASP A 39 -0.45 -18.40 -0.40
C ASP A 39 -1.33 -17.73 0.64
N GLY A 40 -2.62 -17.56 0.31
CA GLY A 40 -3.59 -16.85 1.16
C GLY A 40 -3.35 -15.34 1.26
N LEU A 41 -2.46 -14.76 0.44
CA LEU A 41 -2.19 -13.33 0.38
C LEU A 41 -2.55 -12.74 -0.98
N ALA A 42 -3.02 -11.48 -0.99
CA ALA A 42 -3.09 -10.63 -2.15
C ALA A 42 -2.10 -9.46 -2.01
N ALA A 43 -1.44 -9.11 -3.12
CA ALA A 43 -0.45 -8.05 -3.18
C ALA A 43 -1.02 -6.80 -3.86
N LEU A 44 -0.74 -5.64 -3.29
CA LEU A 44 -0.96 -4.34 -3.90
C LEU A 44 0.41 -3.79 -4.33
N TRP A 45 0.62 -3.69 -5.62
CA TRP A 45 1.83 -3.13 -6.17
C TRP A 45 1.73 -1.61 -6.27
N LEU A 46 2.69 -0.91 -5.67
CA LEU A 46 2.83 0.55 -5.74
C LEU A 46 4.01 0.87 -6.65
N PRO A 47 3.80 1.11 -7.96
CA PRO A 47 4.90 1.35 -8.89
C PRO A 47 5.52 2.72 -8.71
N HIS A 48 6.84 2.79 -8.89
CA HIS A 48 7.54 4.03 -9.16
C HIS A 48 7.44 4.34 -10.66
N LEU A 49 6.73 5.40 -11.06
CA LEU A 49 6.51 5.73 -12.47
C LEU A 49 7.79 6.07 -13.25
N THR A 50 8.87 6.44 -12.55
CA THR A 50 10.16 6.75 -13.18
C THR A 50 11.00 5.51 -13.52
N THR A 51 10.69 4.37 -12.94
CA THR A 51 11.38 3.09 -13.17
C THR A 51 10.33 2.00 -13.25
N ALA A 52 9.72 1.83 -14.44
CA ALA A 52 8.85 0.68 -14.69
C ALA A 52 9.69 -0.59 -14.52
N ASP A 53 9.46 -1.31 -13.43
CA ASP A 53 10.20 -2.52 -13.09
C ASP A 53 9.38 -3.76 -13.49
N ASP A 54 9.48 -4.11 -14.79
CA ASP A 54 8.86 -5.31 -15.35
C ASP A 54 9.30 -6.59 -14.62
N ASP A 55 10.49 -6.57 -14.05
CA ASP A 55 11.02 -7.70 -13.30
C ASP A 55 10.33 -7.84 -11.93
N ALA A 56 10.04 -6.71 -11.28
CA ALA A 56 9.29 -6.71 -10.02
C ALA A 56 7.87 -7.27 -10.21
N ILE A 57 7.20 -6.91 -11.30
CA ILE A 57 5.83 -7.40 -11.56
C ILE A 57 5.83 -8.88 -11.93
N ARG A 58 6.80 -9.35 -12.74
CA ARG A 58 6.94 -10.77 -13.04
C ARG A 58 7.19 -11.59 -11.78
N TRP A 59 8.08 -11.12 -10.92
CA TRP A 59 8.32 -11.73 -9.63
C TRP A 59 7.06 -11.73 -8.75
N ALA A 60 6.37 -10.60 -8.61
CA ALA A 60 5.16 -10.52 -7.81
C ALA A 60 4.08 -11.51 -8.29
N ARG A 61 3.91 -11.66 -9.62
CA ARG A 61 2.98 -12.64 -10.20
C ARG A 61 3.38 -14.08 -9.94
N SER A 62 4.68 -14.39 -9.88
CA SER A 62 5.14 -15.74 -9.57
C SER A 62 4.87 -16.12 -8.11
N VAL A 63 4.85 -15.13 -7.20
CA VAL A 63 4.58 -15.34 -5.76
C VAL A 63 3.09 -15.27 -5.44
N PHE A 64 2.35 -14.37 -6.12
CA PHE A 64 0.92 -14.10 -5.87
C PHE A 64 0.11 -14.29 -7.16
N PRO A 65 0.03 -15.49 -7.74
CA PRO A 65 -0.65 -15.73 -9.01
C PRO A 65 -2.10 -15.25 -8.94
N GLU A 66 -2.53 -14.46 -9.96
CA GLU A 66 -3.87 -13.85 -10.08
C GLU A 66 -4.30 -12.92 -8.92
N ARG A 67 -3.39 -12.61 -7.99
CA ARG A 67 -3.67 -11.84 -6.75
C ARG A 67 -2.78 -10.62 -6.60
N VAL A 68 -2.21 -10.12 -7.71
CA VAL A 68 -1.48 -8.84 -7.75
C VAL A 68 -2.39 -7.79 -8.36
N HIS A 69 -2.54 -6.68 -7.66
CA HIS A 69 -3.32 -5.53 -8.12
C HIS A 69 -2.44 -4.29 -8.13
N LEU A 70 -2.72 -3.32 -9.02
CA LEU A 70 -1.98 -2.08 -9.10
C LEU A 70 -2.63 -1.03 -8.19
N ALA A 71 -1.91 -0.55 -7.17
CA ALA A 71 -2.38 0.50 -6.28
C ALA A 71 -2.29 1.88 -6.95
N VAL A 72 -3.39 2.61 -6.96
CA VAL A 72 -3.49 3.98 -7.47
C VAL A 72 -3.67 4.92 -6.29
N GLU A 73 -2.68 5.76 -6.03
CA GLU A 73 -2.69 6.75 -4.95
C GLU A 73 -2.75 8.16 -5.53
N LEU A 74 -3.83 8.89 -5.20
CA LEU A 74 -4.06 10.28 -5.59
C LEU A 74 -4.29 11.12 -4.33
N HIS A 75 -3.60 12.26 -4.24
CA HIS A 75 -3.59 13.10 -3.05
C HIS A 75 -3.89 14.57 -3.37
N ARG A 76 -4.74 14.84 -4.37
CA ARG A 76 -5.07 16.19 -4.86
C ARG A 76 -3.82 17.01 -5.20
N GLY A 77 -2.79 16.33 -5.73
CA GLY A 77 -1.58 16.95 -6.25
C GLY A 77 -1.79 17.52 -7.65
N ALA A 78 -0.97 18.49 -8.03
CA ALA A 78 -1.05 19.11 -9.37
C ALA A 78 -0.85 18.11 -10.51
N GLN A 79 -0.13 17.02 -10.27
CA GLN A 79 0.18 15.98 -11.27
C GLN A 79 -0.73 14.73 -11.17
N ASP A 80 -1.79 14.78 -10.37
CA ASP A 80 -2.64 13.58 -10.14
C ASP A 80 -3.30 13.08 -11.42
N ALA A 81 -3.69 13.95 -12.34
CA ALA A 81 -4.29 13.54 -13.61
C ALA A 81 -3.29 12.79 -14.50
N GLU A 82 -2.07 13.30 -14.62
CA GLU A 82 -0.99 12.65 -15.39
C GLU A 82 -0.56 11.34 -14.73
N ARG A 83 -0.46 11.34 -13.40
CA ARG A 83 -0.16 10.16 -12.61
C ARG A 83 -1.21 9.07 -12.80
N LEU A 84 -2.49 9.44 -12.75
CA LEU A 84 -3.60 8.50 -12.97
C LEU A 84 -3.51 7.89 -14.37
N ALA A 85 -3.34 8.71 -15.41
CA ALA A 85 -3.22 8.24 -16.80
C ALA A 85 -2.05 7.26 -16.95
N ALA A 86 -0.88 7.58 -16.40
CA ALA A 86 0.30 6.72 -16.44
C ALA A 86 0.08 5.39 -15.70
N LEU A 87 -0.55 5.41 -14.52
CA LEU A 87 -0.86 4.21 -13.74
C LEU A 87 -1.88 3.30 -14.44
N LEU A 88 -2.90 3.88 -15.10
CA LEU A 88 -3.88 3.12 -15.87
C LEU A 88 -3.24 2.48 -17.10
N ALA A 89 -2.37 3.20 -17.84
CA ALA A 89 -1.62 2.63 -18.96
C ALA A 89 -0.69 1.48 -18.51
N LEU A 90 -0.05 1.63 -17.35
CA LEU A 90 0.78 0.59 -16.76
C LEU A 90 -0.06 -0.64 -16.34
N ALA A 91 -1.23 -0.42 -15.76
CA ALA A 91 -2.16 -1.50 -15.40
C ALA A 91 -2.61 -2.28 -16.63
N ASP A 92 -2.93 -1.60 -17.73
CA ASP A 92 -3.31 -2.22 -19.01
C ASP A 92 -2.15 -3.04 -19.61
N THR A 93 -0.96 -2.45 -19.67
CA THR A 93 0.25 -3.12 -20.19
C THR A 93 0.54 -4.44 -19.46
N HIS A 94 0.36 -4.47 -18.15
CA HIS A 94 0.62 -5.65 -17.33
C HIS A 94 -0.63 -6.47 -17.02
N HIS A 95 -1.79 -6.15 -17.60
CA HIS A 95 -3.07 -6.81 -17.32
C HIS A 95 -3.36 -6.93 -15.81
N LEU A 96 -3.17 -5.83 -15.07
CA LEU A 96 -3.44 -5.75 -13.64
C LEU A 96 -4.74 -4.98 -13.39
N MET A 97 -5.49 -5.37 -12.38
CA MET A 97 -6.63 -4.59 -11.92
C MET A 97 -6.13 -3.38 -11.10
N PRO A 98 -6.37 -2.13 -11.58
CA PRO A 98 -6.05 -0.95 -10.78
C PRO A 98 -7.08 -0.78 -9.66
N VAL A 99 -6.62 -0.36 -8.48
CA VAL A 99 -7.44 -0.17 -7.28
C VAL A 99 -7.10 1.14 -6.58
N ALA A 100 -8.12 1.88 -6.14
CA ALA A 100 -7.93 3.09 -5.36
C ALA A 100 -7.32 2.78 -3.98
N CYS A 101 -6.21 3.46 -3.67
CA CYS A 101 -5.51 3.38 -2.40
C CYS A 101 -5.29 4.77 -1.82
N GLY A 102 -5.29 4.91 -0.50
CA GLY A 102 -5.26 6.21 0.15
C GLY A 102 -3.94 6.59 0.78
N ASP A 103 -3.03 5.63 1.03
CA ASP A 103 -1.81 5.84 1.83
C ASP A 103 -2.08 6.71 3.06
N VAL A 104 -3.02 6.25 3.90
CA VAL A 104 -3.55 7.02 5.03
C VAL A 104 -2.58 7.03 6.19
N HIS A 105 -2.16 8.22 6.61
CA HIS A 105 -1.29 8.46 7.76
C HIS A 105 -1.99 9.17 8.94
N MET A 106 -3.18 9.69 8.73
CA MET A 106 -3.95 10.42 9.76
C MET A 106 -5.45 10.15 9.60
N HIS A 107 -6.18 10.23 10.72
CA HIS A 107 -7.63 10.00 10.66
C HIS A 107 -8.41 11.22 10.16
N VAL A 108 -7.92 12.44 10.35
CA VAL A 108 -8.48 13.68 9.84
C VAL A 108 -7.39 14.62 9.36
N ARG A 109 -7.70 15.49 8.40
CA ARG A 109 -6.77 16.45 7.80
C ARG A 109 -6.08 17.37 8.81
N SER A 110 -6.78 17.80 9.88
CA SER A 110 -6.23 18.66 10.92
C SER A 110 -5.09 18.03 11.74
N ARG A 111 -4.89 16.72 11.65
CA ARG A 111 -3.77 16.02 12.30
C ARG A 111 -2.47 16.05 11.51
N ARG A 112 -2.42 16.79 10.41
CA ARG A 112 -1.18 16.97 9.63
C ARG A 112 -0.01 17.47 10.48
N ALA A 113 -0.24 18.46 11.36
CA ALA A 113 0.81 18.97 12.23
C ALA A 113 1.43 17.90 13.14
N LEU A 114 0.60 16.97 13.65
CA LEU A 114 1.09 15.81 14.41
C LEU A 114 1.91 14.86 13.54
N GLN A 115 1.44 14.57 12.32
CA GLN A 115 2.17 13.72 11.36
C GLN A 115 3.54 14.33 11.01
N ASP A 116 3.58 15.63 10.75
CA ASP A 116 4.83 16.36 10.44
C ASP A 116 5.79 16.32 11.65
N THR A 117 5.28 16.48 12.88
CA THR A 117 6.06 16.36 14.11
C THR A 117 6.64 14.95 14.28
N LEU A 118 5.84 13.90 14.07
CA LEU A 118 6.32 12.52 14.15
C LEU A 118 7.40 12.22 13.09
N THR A 119 7.26 12.79 11.90
CA THR A 119 8.28 12.69 10.84
C THR A 119 9.57 13.38 11.26
N ALA A 120 9.51 14.59 11.82
CA ALA A 120 10.69 15.32 12.32
C ALA A 120 11.40 14.55 13.45
N ILE A 121 10.64 14.00 14.41
CA ILE A 121 11.18 13.15 15.48
C ILE A 121 11.92 11.93 14.90
N ARG A 122 11.31 11.23 13.95
CA ARG A 122 11.91 10.06 13.28
C ARG A 122 13.23 10.40 12.58
N LEU A 123 13.32 11.60 12.01
CA LEU A 123 14.51 12.10 11.30
C LEU A 123 15.50 12.81 12.23
N ASN A 124 15.19 12.92 13.52
CA ASN A 124 15.97 13.67 14.52
C ASN A 124 16.25 15.12 14.06
N THR A 125 15.22 15.82 13.59
CA THR A 125 15.29 17.19 13.09
C THR A 125 14.09 18.01 13.55
N THR A 126 14.02 19.31 13.19
CA THR A 126 12.84 20.14 13.43
C THR A 126 11.85 20.01 12.26
N VAL A 127 10.58 20.36 12.46
CA VAL A 127 9.58 20.41 11.38
C VAL A 127 10.00 21.39 10.29
N ALA A 128 10.61 22.53 10.65
CA ALA A 128 11.08 23.53 9.69
C ALA A 128 12.22 22.99 8.80
N ASP A 129 13.09 22.16 9.35
CA ASP A 129 14.25 21.63 8.64
C ASP A 129 13.97 20.29 7.92
N ALA A 130 12.84 19.65 8.21
CA ALA A 130 12.45 18.37 7.60
C ALA A 130 12.19 18.48 6.08
N GLY A 131 11.85 19.66 5.57
CA GLY A 131 11.75 19.96 4.15
C GLY A 131 10.89 18.98 3.37
N HIS A 132 11.44 18.42 2.29
CA HIS A 132 10.77 17.46 1.40
C HIS A 132 10.49 16.08 2.03
N ALA A 133 10.96 15.81 3.26
CA ALA A 133 10.57 14.60 3.99
C ALA A 133 9.13 14.68 4.52
N LEU A 134 8.55 15.87 4.58
CA LEU A 134 7.14 16.06 4.91
C LEU A 134 6.25 15.84 3.68
N HIS A 135 5.04 15.37 3.91
CA HIS A 135 4.06 15.27 2.83
C HIS A 135 3.68 16.67 2.30
N PRO A 136 3.51 16.84 0.97
CA PRO A 136 3.26 18.15 0.38
C PRO A 136 1.93 18.79 0.81
N ASN A 137 0.97 17.96 1.21
CA ASN A 137 -0.36 18.40 1.67
C ASN A 137 -0.93 17.47 2.76
N GLY A 138 -2.14 17.77 3.24
CA GLY A 138 -2.84 16.98 4.27
C GLY A 138 -3.78 15.90 3.72
N GLU A 139 -3.62 15.46 2.46
CA GLU A 139 -4.59 14.56 1.82
C GLU A 139 -4.45 13.09 2.24
N ARG A 140 -3.40 12.72 2.96
CA ARG A 140 -3.19 11.36 3.48
C ARG A 140 -3.97 11.11 4.77
N HIS A 141 -5.27 11.47 4.76
CA HIS A 141 -6.21 11.24 5.87
C HIS A 141 -7.34 10.31 5.42
N LEU A 142 -8.09 9.77 6.38
CA LEU A 142 -9.31 9.02 6.08
C LEU A 142 -10.32 9.97 5.44
N ARG A 143 -10.59 9.75 4.17
CA ARG A 143 -11.52 10.56 3.36
C ARG A 143 -12.89 9.91 3.35
N ARG A 144 -13.94 10.73 3.28
CA ARG A 144 -15.31 10.26 3.13
C ARG A 144 -15.49 9.63 1.75
N ILE A 145 -16.51 8.79 1.61
CA ILE A 145 -16.78 8.10 0.33
C ILE A 145 -17.10 9.12 -0.77
N GLU A 146 -17.81 10.19 -0.43
CA GLU A 146 -18.15 11.28 -1.36
C GLU A 146 -16.87 11.97 -1.89
N ASP A 147 -15.91 12.26 -0.99
CA ASP A 147 -14.64 12.88 -1.35
C ASP A 147 -13.78 11.95 -2.24
N LEU A 148 -13.83 10.63 -1.98
CA LEU A 148 -13.15 9.63 -2.79
C LEU A 148 -13.77 9.54 -4.20
N ALA A 149 -15.09 9.65 -4.31
CA ALA A 149 -15.79 9.61 -5.60
C ALA A 149 -15.47 10.83 -6.50
N GLU A 150 -15.05 11.96 -5.92
CA GLU A 150 -14.57 13.11 -6.67
C GLU A 150 -13.13 12.93 -7.20
N ILE A 151 -12.32 12.08 -6.55
CA ILE A 151 -10.88 11.94 -6.83
C ILE A 151 -10.63 10.76 -7.76
N TYR A 152 -11.32 9.64 -7.52
CA TYR A 152 -11.07 8.39 -8.22
C TYR A 152 -12.15 8.05 -9.22
N PRO A 153 -11.81 7.50 -10.40
CA PRO A 153 -12.77 6.83 -11.24
C PRO A 153 -13.52 5.74 -10.47
N ARG A 154 -14.83 5.64 -10.70
CA ARG A 154 -15.71 4.68 -10.02
C ARG A 154 -15.18 3.23 -10.08
N ALA A 155 -14.64 2.82 -11.22
CA ALA A 155 -14.10 1.48 -11.40
C ALA A 155 -12.99 1.12 -10.41
N LEU A 156 -12.15 2.08 -9.99
CA LEU A 156 -11.08 1.87 -9.02
C LEU A 156 -11.63 1.70 -7.60
N LEU A 157 -12.71 2.39 -7.27
CA LEU A 157 -13.41 2.24 -5.99
C LEU A 157 -14.15 0.89 -5.92
N GLU A 158 -14.81 0.48 -7.00
CA GLU A 158 -15.44 -0.84 -7.10
C GLU A 158 -14.41 -1.98 -7.03
N ALA A 159 -13.18 -1.75 -7.54
CA ALA A 159 -12.09 -2.71 -7.40
C ALA A 159 -11.73 -2.96 -5.93
N SER A 160 -11.74 -1.93 -5.08
CA SER A 160 -11.47 -2.08 -3.64
C SER A 160 -12.52 -2.97 -2.95
N LEU A 161 -13.80 -2.85 -3.35
CA LEU A 161 -14.87 -3.71 -2.83
C LEU A 161 -14.70 -5.16 -3.28
N ARG A 162 -14.29 -5.39 -4.55
CA ARG A 162 -14.01 -6.74 -5.04
C ARG A 162 -12.87 -7.40 -4.27
N ILE A 163 -11.78 -6.67 -4.00
CA ILE A 163 -10.65 -7.19 -3.22
C ILE A 163 -11.09 -7.44 -1.76
N ALA A 164 -11.82 -6.51 -1.16
CA ALA A 164 -12.35 -6.71 0.20
C ALA A 164 -13.22 -7.96 0.32
N GLY A 165 -14.06 -8.22 -0.69
CA GLY A 165 -14.88 -9.44 -0.75
C GLY A 165 -14.07 -10.74 -0.87
N GLN A 166 -12.84 -10.67 -1.37
CA GLN A 166 -11.91 -11.81 -1.42
C GLN A 166 -11.15 -12.03 -0.10
N CYS A 167 -11.25 -11.11 0.86
CA CYS A 167 -10.54 -11.12 2.14
C CYS A 167 -11.51 -11.26 3.32
N PRO A 168 -12.26 -12.37 3.46
CA PRO A 168 -13.25 -12.54 4.51
C PRO A 168 -12.64 -12.80 5.90
N PHE A 169 -11.35 -13.12 5.97
CA PHE A 169 -10.65 -13.43 7.23
C PHE A 169 -10.70 -12.24 8.20
N THR A 170 -11.03 -12.52 9.46
CA THR A 170 -11.00 -11.53 10.55
C THR A 170 -10.16 -12.04 11.72
N LEU A 171 -9.62 -11.11 12.54
CA LEU A 171 -8.89 -11.49 13.75
C LEU A 171 -9.78 -12.19 14.80
N LYS A 172 -11.11 -12.11 14.67
CA LYS A 172 -12.07 -12.84 15.52
C LYS A 172 -12.06 -14.33 15.23
N ASP A 173 -11.58 -14.74 14.06
CA ASP A 173 -11.47 -16.15 13.66
C ASP A 173 -10.26 -16.84 14.32
N LEU A 174 -9.40 -16.05 15.00
CA LEU A 174 -8.26 -16.57 15.78
C LEU A 174 -8.77 -17.07 17.13
N ASN A 175 -8.85 -18.39 17.28
CA ASN A 175 -9.07 -19.02 18.58
C ASN A 175 -7.73 -19.16 19.29
N TYR A 176 -7.49 -18.32 20.29
CA TYR A 176 -6.38 -18.52 21.24
C TYR A 176 -6.82 -19.58 22.27
N GLN A 177 -6.20 -20.74 22.22
CA GLN A 177 -6.26 -21.73 23.29
C GLN A 177 -5.22 -21.44 24.36
#